data_28161d80d082c7951ee9b1b47eafc885
#
_entry.id   28161d80d082c7951ee9b1b47eafc885
#
_cell.length_a   1.000
_cell.length_b   1.000
_cell.length_c   1.000
_cell.angle_alpha   90.00
_cell.angle_beta   90.00
_cell.angle_gamma   90.00
#
_symmetry.space_group_name_H-M   'P 1'
#
loop_
_entity.id
_entity.type
_entity.pdbx_description
1 polymer ?
#
loop_
_entity_poly.entity_id
_entity_poly.type
_entity_poly.pdbx_seq_one_letter_code
_entity_poly.pdbx_strand_id
1 'polypeptide(L)'
;DIVQLSPLSIFNVVCFDQIKNLPDPELFDPDNPPPSVVVLSMGTDTTDLIVTNGIKLWLRNIPIGGNHFTKQLSREMKLTQAKAEHLKKNARVSENPKAIFKAMRPVFNDLVNEVQRSLTYFQSIEKTADLSEIILLGNAAKLPGLRQFLNKQLDIDIAKISEFNKLNGGDVTTQPTFSNNLLSFAPCYGLCIQGLKESRIDTNLLPQEIVVERIIRAKKPWVLASVGLLTFGLLLGYFSIANAW
;
A
#
# COMPACT_ATOMS: atom_id res chain seq x y z
N ASP A 1 3.84 -17.33 2.45
CA ASP A 1 3.04 -16.20 2.94
C ASP A 1 3.95 -15.01 3.23
N ILE A 2 3.43 -13.82 2.95
CA ILE A 2 4.15 -12.56 3.13
C ILE A 2 3.31 -11.66 4.03
N VAL A 3 3.95 -11.11 5.06
CA VAL A 3 3.38 -10.06 5.92
C VAL A 3 4.26 -8.83 5.77
N GLN A 4 3.67 -7.72 5.33
CA GLN A 4 4.40 -6.49 5.07
C GLN A 4 3.60 -5.28 5.55
N LEU A 5 4.28 -4.19 5.86
CA LEU A 5 3.64 -2.89 6.13
C LEU A 5 3.07 -2.30 4.84
N SER A 6 1.83 -1.81 4.90
CA SER A 6 1.17 -1.18 3.75
C SER A 6 2.04 -0.12 3.04
N PRO A 7 2.71 0.82 3.73
CA PRO A 7 3.58 1.79 3.07
C PRO A 7 4.74 1.17 2.29
N LEU A 8 5.33 0.06 2.78
CA LEU A 8 6.42 -0.62 2.08
C LEU A 8 5.91 -1.38 0.85
N SER A 9 4.73 -1.98 0.94
CA SER A 9 4.07 -2.57 -0.24
C SER A 9 3.77 -1.51 -1.31
N ILE A 10 3.29 -0.32 -0.90
CA ILE A 10 3.05 0.80 -1.81
C ILE A 10 4.36 1.30 -2.43
N PHE A 11 5.44 1.38 -1.65
CA PHE A 11 6.77 1.70 -2.18
C PHE A 11 7.17 0.73 -3.31
N ASN A 12 6.97 -0.58 -3.12
CA ASN A 12 7.23 -1.57 -4.17
C ASN A 12 6.42 -1.31 -5.44
N VAL A 13 5.13 -0.92 -5.31
CA VAL A 13 4.30 -0.54 -6.46
C VAL A 13 4.86 0.68 -7.18
N VAL A 14 5.22 1.71 -6.43
CA VAL A 14 5.76 2.95 -7.01
C VAL A 14 7.05 2.68 -7.77
N CYS A 15 7.97 1.92 -7.19
CA CYS A 15 9.21 1.54 -7.85
C CYS A 15 8.98 0.66 -9.08
N PHE A 16 8.08 -0.31 -8.99
CA PHE A 16 7.84 -1.25 -10.07
C PHE A 16 7.03 -0.64 -11.21
N ASP A 17 5.97 0.11 -10.89
CA ASP A 17 4.92 0.46 -11.87
C ASP A 17 4.92 1.94 -12.25
N GLN A 18 5.27 2.85 -11.34
CA GLN A 18 5.10 4.29 -11.55
C GLN A 18 6.40 5.00 -11.97
N ILE A 19 7.54 4.60 -11.42
CA ILE A 19 8.84 5.18 -11.80
C ILE A 19 9.31 4.52 -13.10
N LYS A 20 9.31 5.29 -14.21
CA LYS A 20 9.70 4.78 -15.54
C LYS A 20 11.17 4.39 -15.62
N ASN A 21 12.05 5.22 -15.08
CA ASN A 21 13.49 5.02 -15.08
C ASN A 21 13.94 4.80 -13.64
N LEU A 22 13.76 3.58 -13.15
CA LEU A 22 14.16 3.23 -11.79
C LEU A 22 15.68 3.33 -11.68
N PRO A 23 16.21 4.19 -10.77
CA PRO A 23 17.64 4.37 -10.63
C PRO A 23 18.31 3.10 -10.09
N ASP A 24 19.52 2.84 -10.59
CA ASP A 24 20.36 1.76 -10.08
C ASP A 24 20.97 2.19 -8.73
N PRO A 25 20.82 1.40 -7.66
CA PRO A 25 21.43 1.70 -6.37
C PRO A 25 22.94 1.83 -6.40
N GLU A 26 23.61 1.09 -7.30
CA GLU A 26 25.08 1.12 -7.43
C GLU A 26 25.59 2.42 -8.08
N LEU A 27 24.74 3.10 -8.84
CA LEU A 27 25.05 4.36 -9.53
C LEU A 27 24.46 5.59 -8.82
N PHE A 28 24.01 5.43 -7.57
CA PHE A 28 23.38 6.52 -6.83
C PHE A 28 24.37 7.62 -6.46
N ASP A 29 24.11 8.83 -6.93
CA ASP A 29 24.84 10.05 -6.56
C ASP A 29 24.05 10.84 -5.50
N PRO A 30 24.55 10.95 -4.26
CA PRO A 30 23.88 11.71 -3.19
C PRO A 30 23.79 13.21 -3.47
N ASP A 31 24.70 13.78 -4.27
CA ASP A 31 24.74 15.20 -4.57
C ASP A 31 23.76 15.58 -5.70
N ASN A 32 23.38 14.60 -6.54
CA ASN A 32 22.43 14.78 -7.61
C ASN A 32 21.40 13.62 -7.63
N PRO A 33 20.56 13.52 -6.58
CA PRO A 33 19.59 12.42 -6.48
C PRO A 33 18.49 12.53 -7.53
N PRO A 34 17.94 11.40 -7.99
CA PRO A 34 16.78 11.41 -8.87
C PRO A 34 15.58 12.11 -8.21
N PRO A 35 14.67 12.71 -9.01
CA PRO A 35 13.45 13.33 -8.49
C PRO A 35 12.65 12.37 -7.61
N SER A 36 12.10 12.90 -6.53
CA SER A 36 11.30 12.13 -5.56
C SER A 36 9.82 12.25 -5.85
N VAL A 37 9.13 11.13 -5.78
CA VAL A 37 7.67 11.05 -5.87
C VAL A 37 7.09 11.03 -4.46
N VAL A 38 6.04 11.80 -4.24
CA VAL A 38 5.28 11.83 -2.99
C VAL A 38 4.03 10.97 -3.15
N VAL A 39 3.77 10.05 -2.24
CA VAL A 39 2.53 9.27 -2.23
C VAL A 39 1.73 9.59 -0.97
N LEU A 40 0.47 9.93 -1.15
CA LEU A 40 -0.51 10.07 -0.07
C LEU A 40 -1.49 8.90 -0.14
N SER A 41 -1.28 7.89 0.69
CA SER A 41 -2.19 6.76 0.81
C SER A 41 -3.23 7.04 1.89
N MET A 42 -4.41 7.44 1.45
CA MET A 42 -5.47 7.92 2.32
C MET A 42 -6.41 6.79 2.74
N GLY A 43 -6.25 6.32 3.97
CA GLY A 43 -7.10 5.32 4.61
C GLY A 43 -8.37 5.91 5.24
N THR A 44 -9.00 5.11 6.10
CA THR A 44 -10.19 5.51 6.85
C THR A 44 -9.86 6.48 7.99
N ASP A 45 -8.83 6.19 8.77
CA ASP A 45 -8.47 6.97 9.96
C ASP A 45 -7.14 7.71 9.83
N THR A 46 -6.25 7.22 8.99
CA THR A 46 -4.91 7.78 8.79
C THR A 46 -4.58 7.93 7.32
N THR A 47 -3.57 8.74 7.04
CA THR A 47 -2.94 8.89 5.72
C THR A 47 -1.46 8.60 5.85
N ASP A 48 -0.95 7.65 5.09
CA ASP A 48 0.49 7.41 4.99
C ASP A 48 1.08 8.33 3.93
N LEU A 49 2.01 9.16 4.34
CA LEU A 49 2.85 9.98 3.47
C LEU A 49 4.14 9.22 3.20
N ILE A 50 4.42 8.96 1.95
CA ILE A 50 5.60 8.24 1.48
C ILE A 50 6.34 9.17 0.52
N VAL A 51 7.63 9.39 0.73
CA VAL A 51 8.48 10.10 -0.22
C VAL A 51 9.59 9.19 -0.66
N THR A 52 9.76 9.03 -1.97
CA THR A 52 10.77 8.13 -2.52
C THR A 52 11.26 8.58 -3.90
N ASN A 53 12.53 8.34 -4.16
CA ASN A 53 13.16 8.42 -5.48
C ASN A 53 13.48 7.03 -6.06
N GLY A 54 12.93 5.96 -5.48
CA GLY A 54 13.19 4.58 -5.86
C GLY A 54 14.38 3.94 -5.14
N ILE A 55 15.22 4.70 -4.45
CA ILE A 55 16.36 4.22 -3.64
C ILE A 55 16.13 4.56 -2.17
N LYS A 56 15.93 5.84 -1.86
CA LYS A 56 15.60 6.30 -0.52
C LYS A 56 14.11 6.24 -0.30
N LEU A 57 13.73 5.94 0.93
CA LEU A 57 12.34 5.88 1.37
C LEU A 57 12.17 6.65 2.67
N TRP A 58 11.28 7.63 2.69
CA TRP A 58 10.88 8.33 3.88
C TRP A 58 9.39 8.16 4.11
N LEU A 59 9.00 7.89 5.35
CA LEU A 59 7.64 7.55 5.74
C LEU A 59 7.17 8.41 6.91
N ARG A 60 5.93 8.89 6.83
CA ARG A 60 5.23 9.52 7.95
C ARG A 60 3.75 9.14 7.94
N ASN A 61 3.21 8.77 9.10
CA ASN A 61 1.79 8.57 9.26
C ASN A 61 1.14 9.87 9.76
N ILE A 62 0.12 10.32 9.08
CA ILE A 62 -0.70 11.49 9.39
C ILE A 62 -2.03 10.98 9.97
N PRO A 63 -2.44 11.36 11.20
CA PRO A 63 -3.65 10.87 11.84
C PRO A 63 -4.93 11.54 11.30
N ILE A 64 -5.05 11.66 9.99
CA ILE A 64 -6.20 12.20 9.27
C ILE A 64 -6.55 11.27 8.13
N GLY A 65 -7.79 10.80 8.09
CA GLY A 65 -8.30 9.92 7.03
C GLY A 65 -9.77 10.21 6.72
N GLY A 66 -10.39 9.36 5.92
CA GLY A 66 -11.76 9.52 5.43
C GLY A 66 -12.82 9.72 6.52
N ASN A 67 -12.62 9.10 7.69
CA ASN A 67 -13.54 9.20 8.82
C ASN A 67 -13.56 10.60 9.46
N HIS A 68 -12.46 11.35 9.38
CA HIS A 68 -12.40 12.73 9.88
C HIS A 68 -13.35 13.63 9.10
N PHE A 69 -13.42 13.48 7.80
CA PHE A 69 -14.37 14.19 6.94
C PHE A 69 -15.81 13.80 7.25
N THR A 70 -16.09 12.51 7.50
CA THR A 70 -17.43 12.05 7.89
C THR A 70 -17.86 12.59 9.23
N LYS A 71 -16.97 12.57 10.23
CA LYS A 71 -17.22 13.11 11.58
C LYS A 71 -17.48 14.62 11.51
N GLN A 72 -16.66 15.36 10.75
CA GLN A 72 -16.82 16.79 10.61
C GLN A 72 -18.16 17.15 9.91
N LEU A 73 -18.50 16.40 8.86
CA LEU A 73 -19.75 16.61 8.15
C LEU A 73 -20.98 16.26 9.02
N SER A 74 -20.89 15.16 9.80
CA SER A 74 -21.91 14.77 10.77
C SER A 74 -22.17 15.87 11.81
N ARG A 75 -21.09 16.49 12.32
CA ARG A 75 -21.16 17.58 13.31
C ARG A 75 -21.78 18.84 12.71
N GLU A 76 -21.25 19.32 11.60
CA GLU A 76 -21.67 20.60 10.99
C GLU A 76 -23.12 20.56 10.46
N MET A 77 -23.52 19.43 9.87
CA MET A 77 -24.85 19.28 9.27
C MET A 77 -25.85 18.56 10.20
N LYS A 78 -25.45 18.24 11.44
CA LYS A 78 -26.28 17.54 12.45
C LYS A 78 -26.89 16.23 11.90
N LEU A 79 -26.08 15.46 11.18
CA LEU A 79 -26.47 14.20 10.55
C LEU A 79 -25.94 13.00 11.36
N THR A 80 -26.58 11.85 11.18
CA THR A 80 -25.98 10.59 11.65
C THR A 80 -24.73 10.26 10.82
N GLN A 81 -23.80 9.47 11.37
CA GLN A 81 -22.57 9.08 10.65
C GLN A 81 -22.86 8.40 9.32
N ALA A 82 -23.87 7.54 9.26
CA ALA A 82 -24.26 6.84 8.03
C ALA A 82 -24.73 7.82 6.94
N LYS A 83 -25.57 8.80 7.32
CA LYS A 83 -26.04 9.85 6.39
C LYS A 83 -24.88 10.75 5.95
N ALA A 84 -23.98 11.12 6.86
CA ALA A 84 -22.80 11.93 6.55
C ALA A 84 -21.85 11.20 5.60
N GLU A 85 -21.61 9.89 5.80
CA GLU A 85 -20.81 9.06 4.92
C GLU A 85 -21.40 8.97 3.51
N HIS A 86 -22.70 8.73 3.42
CA HIS A 86 -23.41 8.71 2.14
C HIS A 86 -23.32 10.06 1.44
N LEU A 87 -23.54 11.16 2.17
CA LEU A 87 -23.45 12.52 1.63
C LEU A 87 -22.04 12.87 1.17
N LYS A 88 -21.02 12.49 1.92
CA LYS A 88 -19.60 12.64 1.58
C LYS A 88 -19.28 11.97 0.23
N LYS A 89 -19.70 10.71 0.05
CA LYS A 89 -19.46 9.94 -1.19
C LYS A 89 -20.16 10.57 -2.39
N ASN A 90 -21.35 11.10 -2.19
CA ASN A 90 -22.19 11.67 -3.23
C ASN A 90 -22.18 13.20 -3.26
N ALA A 91 -21.17 13.84 -2.70
CA ALA A 91 -21.13 15.29 -2.52
C ALA A 91 -21.32 16.10 -3.82
N ARG A 92 -20.88 15.58 -4.97
CA ARG A 92 -21.01 16.26 -6.27
C ARG A 92 -22.44 16.27 -6.82
N VAL A 93 -23.21 15.24 -6.53
CA VAL A 93 -24.59 15.06 -7.05
C VAL A 93 -25.66 15.42 -6.02
N SER A 94 -25.26 15.95 -4.86
CA SER A 94 -26.16 16.40 -3.82
C SER A 94 -26.82 17.72 -4.19
N GLU A 95 -27.95 18.05 -3.54
CA GLU A 95 -28.68 19.31 -3.74
C GLU A 95 -27.82 20.56 -3.44
N ASN A 96 -26.89 20.47 -2.49
CA ASN A 96 -26.04 21.60 -2.12
C ASN A 96 -24.55 21.19 -1.95
N PRO A 97 -23.82 20.95 -3.06
CA PRO A 97 -22.41 20.58 -3.01
C PRO A 97 -21.52 21.60 -2.27
N LYS A 98 -21.80 22.89 -2.46
CA LYS A 98 -21.01 23.98 -1.85
C LYS A 98 -21.07 23.95 -0.31
N ALA A 99 -22.25 23.67 0.27
CA ALA A 99 -22.39 23.57 1.73
C ALA A 99 -21.61 22.37 2.29
N ILE A 100 -21.62 21.24 1.57
CA ILE A 100 -20.86 20.04 1.96
C ILE A 100 -19.36 20.32 1.93
N PHE A 101 -18.84 20.92 0.87
CA PHE A 101 -17.42 21.31 0.80
C PHE A 101 -17.04 22.32 1.88
N LYS A 102 -17.92 23.30 2.16
CA LYS A 102 -17.70 24.26 3.24
C LYS A 102 -17.61 23.57 4.59
N ALA A 103 -18.49 22.61 4.86
CA ALA A 103 -18.48 21.84 6.11
C ALA A 103 -17.22 20.98 6.28
N MET A 104 -16.67 20.41 5.19
CA MET A 104 -15.45 19.61 5.21
C MET A 104 -14.15 20.43 5.20
N ARG A 105 -14.22 21.72 4.90
CA ARG A 105 -13.05 22.60 4.70
C ARG A 105 -12.04 22.59 5.86
N PRO A 106 -12.43 22.58 7.14
CA PRO A 106 -11.47 22.49 8.24
C PRO A 106 -10.56 21.28 8.10
N VAL A 107 -11.13 20.08 7.84
CA VAL A 107 -10.34 18.84 7.70
C VAL A 107 -9.44 18.87 6.47
N PHE A 108 -9.87 19.51 5.37
CA PHE A 108 -9.00 19.74 4.22
C PHE A 108 -7.79 20.60 4.57
N ASN A 109 -8.01 21.68 5.33
CA ASN A 109 -6.93 22.55 5.78
C ASN A 109 -5.96 21.83 6.71
N ASP A 110 -6.48 21.06 7.67
CA ASP A 110 -5.66 20.29 8.61
C ASP A 110 -4.79 19.27 7.87
N LEU A 111 -5.36 18.56 6.88
CA LEU A 111 -4.62 17.62 6.04
C LEU A 111 -3.50 18.32 5.27
N VAL A 112 -3.80 19.44 4.62
CA VAL A 112 -2.79 20.21 3.86
C VAL A 112 -1.67 20.69 4.79
N ASN A 113 -2.01 21.25 5.94
CA ASN A 113 -1.02 21.73 6.91
C ASN A 113 -0.09 20.61 7.38
N GLU A 114 -0.63 19.41 7.66
CA GLU A 114 0.18 18.25 8.06
C GLU A 114 1.06 17.75 6.91
N VAL A 115 0.54 17.74 5.68
CA VAL A 115 1.34 17.37 4.49
C VAL A 115 2.45 18.39 4.26
N GLN A 116 2.15 19.69 4.25
CA GLN A 116 3.16 20.76 4.08
C GLN A 116 4.25 20.69 5.15
N ARG A 117 3.85 20.56 6.43
CA ARG A 117 4.80 20.40 7.55
C ARG A 117 5.72 19.19 7.32
N SER A 118 5.16 18.08 6.86
CA SER A 118 5.90 16.86 6.60
C SER A 118 6.88 17.01 5.45
N LEU A 119 6.45 17.62 4.35
CA LEU A 119 7.32 17.85 3.18
C LEU A 119 8.43 18.87 3.50
N THR A 120 8.12 19.94 4.22
CA THR A 120 9.14 20.92 4.69
C THR A 120 10.16 20.24 5.59
N TYR A 121 9.72 19.37 6.50
CA TYR A 121 10.64 18.60 7.34
C TYR A 121 11.52 17.66 6.51
N PHE A 122 10.95 16.93 5.56
CA PHE A 122 11.69 16.07 4.64
C PHE A 122 12.76 16.87 3.87
N GLN A 123 12.40 18.00 3.28
CA GLN A 123 13.32 18.88 2.55
C GLN A 123 14.41 19.50 3.46
N SER A 124 14.16 19.64 4.75
CA SER A 124 15.19 20.09 5.70
C SER A 124 16.30 19.04 5.94
N ILE A 125 15.93 17.75 5.81
CA ILE A 125 16.86 16.62 5.95
C ILE A 125 17.54 16.33 4.61
N GLU A 126 16.77 16.23 3.54
CA GLU A 126 17.23 15.93 2.18
C GLU A 126 17.19 17.20 1.34
N LYS A 127 18.20 18.05 1.52
CA LYS A 127 18.27 19.41 0.90
C LYS A 127 18.35 19.39 -0.63
N THR A 128 18.86 18.30 -1.21
CA THR A 128 19.00 18.12 -2.66
C THR A 128 17.78 17.45 -3.29
N ALA A 129 16.78 17.05 -2.48
CA ALA A 129 15.63 16.35 -3.00
C ALA A 129 14.70 17.29 -3.76
N ASP A 130 14.40 16.94 -5.01
CA ASP A 130 13.38 17.55 -5.84
C ASP A 130 12.08 16.75 -5.77
N LEU A 131 10.95 17.39 -5.48
CA LEU A 131 9.64 16.75 -5.39
C LEU A 131 8.91 16.92 -6.73
N SER A 132 8.81 15.85 -7.51
CA SER A 132 8.28 15.89 -8.86
C SER A 132 6.74 15.92 -8.92
N GLU A 133 6.08 15.04 -8.19
CA GLU A 133 4.63 14.89 -8.24
C GLU A 133 4.08 14.24 -6.96
N ILE A 134 2.76 14.39 -6.75
CA ILE A 134 2.03 13.71 -5.69
C ILE A 134 1.09 12.66 -6.29
N ILE A 135 1.21 11.42 -5.85
CA ILE A 135 0.32 10.32 -6.19
C ILE A 135 -0.69 10.11 -5.06
N LEU A 136 -1.98 10.12 -5.38
CA LEU A 136 -3.04 9.84 -4.42
C LEU A 136 -3.49 8.39 -4.51
N LEU A 137 -3.44 7.68 -3.38
CA LEU A 137 -3.91 6.30 -3.22
C LEU A 137 -4.95 6.19 -2.10
N GLY A 138 -5.62 5.04 -2.04
CA GLY A 138 -6.63 4.75 -1.04
C GLY A 138 -8.02 5.29 -1.39
N ASN A 139 -9.04 4.77 -0.73
CA ASN A 139 -10.43 5.13 -1.06
C ASN A 139 -10.79 6.58 -0.68
N ALA A 140 -10.17 7.13 0.35
CA ALA A 140 -10.43 8.52 0.75
C ALA A 140 -9.85 9.53 -0.28
N ALA A 141 -8.88 9.12 -1.11
CA ALA A 141 -8.38 9.94 -2.22
C ALA A 141 -9.46 10.25 -3.29
N LYS A 142 -10.53 9.45 -3.35
CA LYS A 142 -11.68 9.70 -4.24
C LYS A 142 -12.60 10.81 -3.77
N LEU A 143 -12.35 11.36 -2.57
CA LEU A 143 -13.20 12.41 -2.01
C LEU A 143 -13.35 13.56 -3.00
N PRO A 144 -14.60 13.92 -3.36
CA PRO A 144 -14.84 14.99 -4.32
C PRO A 144 -14.15 16.29 -3.88
N GLY A 145 -13.45 16.96 -4.80
CA GLY A 145 -12.76 18.22 -4.55
C GLY A 145 -11.40 18.13 -3.86
N LEU A 146 -11.03 16.99 -3.27
CA LEU A 146 -9.76 16.83 -2.56
C LEU A 146 -8.56 17.11 -3.47
N ARG A 147 -8.49 16.46 -4.63
CA ARG A 147 -7.39 16.66 -5.58
C ARG A 147 -7.21 18.12 -5.98
N GLN A 148 -8.30 18.78 -6.32
CA GLN A 148 -8.28 20.21 -6.72
C GLN A 148 -7.81 21.10 -5.56
N PHE A 149 -8.23 20.76 -4.34
CA PHE A 149 -7.86 21.51 -3.15
C PHE A 149 -6.36 21.34 -2.84
N LEU A 150 -5.86 20.11 -2.86
CA LEU A 150 -4.44 19.81 -2.65
C LEU A 150 -3.56 20.46 -3.72
N ASN A 151 -3.92 20.33 -5.00
CA ASN A 151 -3.17 20.94 -6.11
C ASN A 151 -3.04 22.46 -5.96
N LYS A 152 -4.10 23.12 -5.49
CA LYS A 152 -4.10 24.56 -5.27
C LYS A 152 -3.24 25.01 -4.08
N GLN A 153 -3.05 24.14 -3.09
CA GLN A 153 -2.41 24.50 -1.82
C GLN A 153 -0.95 24.05 -1.71
N LEU A 154 -0.58 22.96 -2.40
CA LEU A 154 0.75 22.36 -2.25
C LEU A 154 1.75 22.78 -3.34
N ASP A 155 1.28 23.44 -4.40
CA ASP A 155 2.10 23.87 -5.55
C ASP A 155 2.96 22.72 -6.15
N ILE A 156 2.46 21.49 -6.06
CA ILE A 156 3.06 20.28 -6.62
C ILE A 156 1.96 19.57 -7.44
N ASP A 157 2.31 19.12 -8.64
CA ASP A 157 1.36 18.43 -9.50
C ASP A 157 0.84 17.14 -8.87
N ILE A 158 -0.47 16.92 -8.98
CA ILE A 158 -1.11 15.71 -8.46
C ILE A 158 -1.45 14.77 -9.60
N ALA A 159 -0.67 13.71 -9.70
CA ALA A 159 -0.88 12.65 -10.67
C ALA A 159 -2.19 11.90 -10.41
N LYS A 160 -2.87 11.54 -11.48
CA LYS A 160 -4.04 10.66 -11.42
C LYS A 160 -3.64 9.26 -11.87
N ILE A 161 -3.69 8.31 -10.96
CA ILE A 161 -3.59 6.90 -11.33
C ILE A 161 -4.95 6.45 -11.86
N SER A 162 -5.01 6.10 -13.13
CA SER A 162 -6.17 5.51 -13.79
C SER A 162 -6.02 4.00 -14.01
N GLU A 163 -4.81 3.50 -14.02
CA GLU A 163 -4.46 2.09 -14.20
C GLU A 163 -3.07 1.81 -13.61
N PHE A 164 -2.76 0.54 -13.39
CA PHE A 164 -1.41 0.07 -13.13
C PHE A 164 -0.76 -0.32 -14.46
N ASN A 165 0.34 0.36 -14.82
CA ASN A 165 0.94 0.29 -16.16
C ASN A 165 1.44 -1.10 -16.54
N LYS A 166 1.94 -1.86 -15.55
CA LYS A 166 2.51 -3.21 -15.75
C LYS A 166 1.55 -4.34 -15.39
N LEU A 167 0.34 -4.02 -14.92
CA LEU A 167 -0.66 -5.01 -14.57
C LEU A 167 -1.49 -5.39 -15.80
N ASN A 168 -1.26 -6.59 -16.31
CA ASN A 168 -2.06 -7.14 -17.40
C ASN A 168 -3.00 -8.22 -16.86
N GLY A 169 -4.29 -7.95 -16.82
CA GLY A 169 -5.32 -8.83 -16.30
C GLY A 169 -6.48 -9.09 -17.27
N GLY A 170 -6.32 -8.72 -18.55
CA GLY A 170 -7.39 -8.87 -19.54
C GLY A 170 -8.71 -8.25 -19.07
N ASP A 171 -9.79 -9.02 -19.20
CA ASP A 171 -11.15 -8.54 -18.85
C ASP A 171 -11.35 -8.23 -17.37
N VAL A 172 -10.52 -8.77 -16.47
CA VAL A 172 -10.65 -8.54 -15.02
C VAL A 172 -10.31 -7.10 -14.64
N THR A 173 -9.28 -6.52 -15.27
CA THR A 173 -8.83 -5.15 -14.98
C THR A 173 -9.80 -4.09 -15.48
N THR A 174 -10.62 -4.42 -16.49
CA THR A 174 -11.64 -3.53 -17.04
C THR A 174 -12.96 -3.56 -16.28
N GLN A 175 -13.18 -4.56 -15.42
CA GLN A 175 -14.40 -4.67 -14.65
C GLN A 175 -14.61 -3.46 -13.70
N PRO A 176 -15.86 -2.97 -13.56
CA PRO A 176 -16.18 -1.86 -12.66
C PRO A 176 -15.76 -2.10 -11.21
N THR A 177 -15.80 -3.36 -10.76
CA THR A 177 -15.35 -3.78 -9.41
C THR A 177 -13.88 -3.52 -9.19
N PHE A 178 -13.03 -3.73 -10.21
CA PHE A 178 -11.61 -3.46 -10.13
C PHE A 178 -11.32 -1.96 -10.32
N SER A 179 -11.80 -1.36 -11.41
CA SER A 179 -11.52 0.04 -11.76
C SER A 179 -12.01 1.03 -10.70
N ASN A 180 -13.18 0.77 -10.11
CA ASN A 180 -13.70 1.59 -9.01
C ASN A 180 -12.90 1.45 -7.71
N ASN A 181 -12.10 0.39 -7.52
CA ASN A 181 -11.32 0.17 -6.31
C ASN A 181 -9.81 0.20 -6.53
N LEU A 182 -9.37 0.58 -7.73
CA LEU A 182 -7.96 0.60 -8.15
C LEU A 182 -7.04 1.24 -7.10
N LEU A 183 -7.39 2.43 -6.62
CA LEU A 183 -6.57 3.18 -5.65
C LEU A 183 -6.40 2.46 -4.29
N SER A 184 -7.27 1.49 -3.98
CA SER A 184 -7.21 0.71 -2.75
C SER A 184 -6.45 -0.59 -2.92
N PHE A 185 -6.19 -1.02 -4.16
CA PHE A 185 -5.48 -2.26 -4.44
C PHE A 185 -3.95 -2.11 -4.44
N ALA A 186 -3.43 -0.89 -4.35
CA ALA A 186 -1.98 -0.67 -4.36
C ALA A 186 -1.21 -1.52 -3.32
N PRO A 187 -1.63 -1.63 -2.03
CA PRO A 187 -0.93 -2.52 -1.10
C PRO A 187 -0.97 -3.99 -1.50
N CYS A 188 -2.12 -4.47 -2.02
CA CYS A 188 -2.25 -5.85 -2.49
C CYS A 188 -1.35 -6.11 -3.71
N TYR A 189 -1.31 -5.17 -4.64
CA TYR A 189 -0.44 -5.25 -5.82
C TYR A 189 1.04 -5.29 -5.42
N GLY A 190 1.45 -4.46 -4.45
CA GLY A 190 2.82 -4.48 -3.91
C GLY A 190 3.20 -5.80 -3.26
N LEU A 191 2.26 -6.46 -2.56
CA LEU A 191 2.47 -7.81 -2.04
C LEU A 191 2.59 -8.86 -3.14
N CYS A 192 1.83 -8.73 -4.23
CA CYS A 192 1.97 -9.62 -5.40
C CYS A 192 3.35 -9.45 -6.05
N ILE A 193 3.83 -8.21 -6.24
CA ILE A 193 5.16 -7.90 -6.76
C ILE A 193 6.24 -8.55 -5.86
N GLN A 194 6.10 -8.46 -4.54
CA GLN A 194 6.99 -9.11 -3.59
C GLN A 194 6.94 -10.65 -3.70
N GLY A 195 5.75 -11.22 -3.87
CA GLY A 195 5.57 -12.66 -4.08
C GLY A 195 6.23 -13.18 -5.36
N LEU A 196 6.30 -12.35 -6.40
CA LEU A 196 6.98 -12.62 -7.66
C LEU A 196 8.49 -12.35 -7.60
N LYS A 197 9.01 -11.84 -6.47
CA LYS A 197 10.44 -11.45 -6.27
C LYS A 197 10.90 -10.30 -7.19
N GLU A 198 9.98 -9.45 -7.60
CA GLU A 198 10.24 -8.26 -8.42
C GLU A 198 10.23 -6.97 -7.58
N SER A 199 10.20 -7.11 -6.25
CA SER A 199 10.15 -6.00 -5.31
C SER A 199 11.53 -5.44 -4.98
N ARG A 200 11.58 -4.14 -4.68
CA ARG A 200 12.78 -3.48 -4.12
C ARG A 200 12.99 -3.82 -2.65
N ILE A 201 11.91 -3.94 -1.90
CA ILE A 201 11.91 -4.33 -0.49
C ILE A 201 11.19 -5.66 -0.39
N ASP A 202 11.90 -6.70 0.07
CA ASP A 202 11.43 -8.06 0.23
C ASP A 202 11.28 -8.49 1.70
N THR A 203 11.44 -7.54 2.64
CA THR A 203 11.28 -7.81 4.07
C THR A 203 9.94 -8.48 4.36
N ASN A 204 9.98 -9.59 5.08
CA ASN A 204 8.80 -10.30 5.52
C ASN A 204 8.72 -10.27 7.05
N LEU A 205 7.66 -9.69 7.57
CA LEU A 205 7.41 -9.55 9.00
C LEU A 205 6.73 -10.78 9.62
N LEU A 206 6.61 -11.88 8.86
CA LEU A 206 6.06 -13.11 9.39
C LEU A 206 7.00 -13.67 10.48
N PRO A 207 6.52 -13.92 11.72
CA PRO A 207 7.34 -14.48 12.79
C PRO A 207 7.99 -15.79 12.38
N GLN A 208 9.27 -15.97 12.76
CA GLN A 208 10.04 -17.15 12.37
C GLN A 208 9.43 -18.45 12.93
N GLU A 209 8.79 -18.39 14.09
CA GLU A 209 8.10 -19.51 14.70
C GLU A 209 7.02 -20.08 13.78
N ILE A 210 6.24 -19.20 13.13
CA ILE A 210 5.19 -19.61 12.19
C ILE A 210 5.81 -20.23 10.94
N VAL A 211 6.92 -19.70 10.45
CA VAL A 211 7.65 -20.24 9.29
C VAL A 211 8.17 -21.65 9.61
N VAL A 212 8.82 -21.82 10.76
CA VAL A 212 9.36 -23.10 11.22
C VAL A 212 8.25 -24.12 11.44
N GLU A 213 7.15 -23.74 12.11
CA GLU A 213 6.00 -24.63 12.31
C GLU A 213 5.44 -25.14 10.98
N ARG A 214 5.31 -24.28 9.98
CA ARG A 214 4.82 -24.68 8.65
C ARG A 214 5.77 -25.63 7.94
N ILE A 215 7.09 -25.37 8.02
CA ILE A 215 8.11 -26.26 7.45
C ILE A 215 8.04 -27.64 8.12
N ILE A 216 7.92 -27.68 9.45
CA ILE A 216 7.78 -28.93 10.20
C ILE A 216 6.50 -29.66 9.77
N ARG A 217 5.37 -28.95 9.70
CA ARG A 217 4.09 -29.53 9.29
C ARG A 217 4.14 -30.11 7.87
N ALA A 218 4.79 -29.40 6.94
CA ALA A 218 4.96 -29.88 5.56
C ALA A 218 5.89 -31.10 5.46
N LYS A 219 6.92 -31.19 6.30
CA LYS A 219 7.88 -32.29 6.31
C LYS A 219 7.41 -33.54 7.11
N LYS A 220 6.48 -33.36 8.05
CA LYS A 220 5.98 -34.42 8.93
C LYS A 220 5.50 -35.66 8.19
N PRO A 221 4.70 -35.63 7.11
CA PRO A 221 4.28 -36.82 6.39
C PRO A 221 5.44 -37.55 5.72
N TRP A 222 6.46 -36.83 5.25
CA TRP A 222 7.64 -37.44 4.65
C TRP A 222 8.51 -38.17 5.66
N VAL A 223 8.64 -37.62 6.88
CA VAL A 223 9.33 -38.29 8.00
C VAL A 223 8.60 -39.56 8.38
N LEU A 224 7.28 -39.53 8.51
CA LEU A 224 6.48 -40.73 8.80
C LEU A 224 6.60 -41.78 7.70
N ALA A 225 6.59 -41.38 6.44
CA ALA A 225 6.78 -42.30 5.32
C ALA A 225 8.17 -42.97 5.34
N SER A 226 9.24 -42.21 5.64
CA SER A 226 10.60 -42.75 5.72
C SER A 226 10.76 -43.75 6.86
N VAL A 227 10.20 -43.45 8.05
CA VAL A 227 10.19 -44.38 9.18
C VAL A 227 9.41 -45.66 8.85
N GLY A 228 8.25 -45.53 8.20
CA GLY A 228 7.46 -46.66 7.73
C GLY A 228 8.23 -47.55 6.75
N LEU A 229 8.95 -46.95 5.83
CA LEU A 229 9.76 -47.68 4.84
C LEU A 229 10.95 -48.43 5.48
N LEU A 230 11.61 -47.80 6.46
CA LEU A 230 12.69 -48.43 7.24
C LEU A 230 12.16 -49.62 8.06
N THR A 231 11.04 -49.46 8.76
CA THR A 231 10.44 -50.55 9.55
C THR A 231 9.98 -51.69 8.66
N PHE A 232 9.40 -51.39 7.49
CA PHE A 232 9.02 -52.38 6.50
C PHE A 232 10.25 -53.16 5.98
N GLY A 233 11.35 -52.49 5.66
CA GLY A 233 12.60 -53.10 5.23
C GLY A 233 13.20 -54.04 6.31
N LEU A 234 13.18 -53.61 7.58
CA LEU A 234 13.63 -54.42 8.69
C LEU A 234 12.75 -55.67 8.88
N LEU A 235 11.45 -55.56 8.75
CA LEU A 235 10.53 -56.70 8.81
C LEU A 235 10.78 -57.70 7.68
N LEU A 236 10.95 -57.23 6.46
CA LEU A 236 11.29 -58.10 5.33
C LEU A 236 12.60 -58.81 5.54
N GLY A 237 13.65 -58.15 6.06
CA GLY A 237 14.90 -58.73 6.41
C GLY A 237 14.76 -59.83 7.50
N TYR A 238 13.97 -59.54 8.54
CA TYR A 238 13.68 -60.52 9.60
C TYR A 238 12.96 -61.76 9.04
N PHE A 239 11.89 -61.58 8.23
CA PHE A 239 11.19 -62.72 7.64
C PHE A 239 12.07 -63.54 6.69
N SER A 240 12.94 -62.87 5.93
CA SER A 240 13.91 -63.58 5.04
C SER A 240 14.87 -64.47 5.82
N ILE A 241 15.41 -63.98 6.93
CA ILE A 241 16.30 -64.76 7.80
C ILE A 241 15.54 -65.89 8.50
N ALA A 242 14.34 -65.59 9.03
CA ALA A 242 13.53 -66.59 9.72
C ALA A 242 13.10 -67.77 8.81
N ASN A 243 12.88 -67.49 7.51
CA ASN A 243 12.57 -68.57 6.53
C ASN A 243 13.80 -69.31 6.01
N ALA A 244 15.00 -68.81 6.24
CA ALA A 244 16.25 -69.43 5.80
C ALA A 244 16.83 -70.41 6.83
N TRP A 245 16.27 -70.44 8.04
CA TRP A 245 16.53 -71.40 9.13
C TRP A 245 15.38 -72.41 9.20
#